data_bcae05b02932bad72a13b33bd915be49
#
_entry.id   bcae05b02932bad72a13b33bd915be49
#
_cell.length_a   1.000
_cell.length_b   1.000
_cell.length_c   1.000
_cell.angle_alpha   90.00
_cell.angle_beta   90.00
_cell.angle_gamma   90.00
#
_symmetry.space_group_name_H-M   'P 1'
#
loop_
_entity.id
_entity.type
_entity.pdbx_description
1 polymer ?
#
loop_
_entity_poly.entity_id
_entity_poly.type
_entity_poly.pdbx_seq_one_letter_code
_entity_poly.pdbx_strand_id
1 'polypeptide(L)'
;MIARLLPYAKARATLRERYWRSLWIRARIISRFTSDYGVLKRLGDNNMKIGIIGAGKVGGGLGKLWVRAGHQVLFSSRHPKRLRVLVEEAGLGAYLGDVGDAALFGDVILFSPNFWGVDDALEAAGPLKGRTVIDVTNPVEWNPNGRTARALPQSTSAGEELAKKLPNARVVKAFSTIPASFIPHAIYRTGRLQRLAVFYCGDHQTSNVIVHQLIADSGFVGLDAGRLRMARELEAPGRINRAGLIGIAQAKRLLDQLTDSIQDEPLASYAVDQPAFVEQATASAN
;
A
#
# COMPACT_ATOMS: atom_id res chain seq x y z
N MET A 1 13.80 -24.81 57.88
CA MET A 1 12.68 -24.73 56.92
C MET A 1 12.78 -23.49 56.00
N ILE A 2 13.98 -22.96 55.71
CA ILE A 2 14.21 -21.71 54.90
C ILE A 2 14.96 -21.98 53.59
N ALA A 3 15.51 -23.16 53.38
CA ALA A 3 16.40 -23.46 52.21
C ALA A 3 15.68 -23.88 50.91
N ARG A 4 14.34 -23.93 50.83
CA ARG A 4 13.58 -24.40 49.65
C ARG A 4 12.93 -23.30 48.79
N LEU A 5 13.07 -22.03 49.18
CA LEU A 5 12.45 -20.90 48.43
C LEU A 5 13.38 -20.09 47.55
N LEU A 6 14.68 -20.34 47.58
CA LEU A 6 15.69 -19.63 46.79
C LEU A 6 15.63 -19.84 45.26
N PRO A 7 15.24 -21.00 44.72
CA PRO A 7 15.16 -21.19 43.27
C PRO A 7 13.99 -20.41 42.63
N TYR A 8 12.88 -20.21 43.35
CA TYR A 8 11.70 -19.53 42.82
C TYR A 8 11.85 -18.02 42.71
N ALA A 9 12.63 -17.40 43.59
CA ALA A 9 12.90 -15.97 43.58
C ALA A 9 13.83 -15.57 42.41
N LYS A 10 14.85 -16.41 42.09
CA LYS A 10 15.74 -16.20 40.94
C LYS A 10 15.03 -16.37 39.59
N ALA A 11 14.11 -17.32 39.47
CA ALA A 11 13.32 -17.51 38.25
C ALA A 11 12.37 -16.35 37.96
N ARG A 12 11.78 -15.75 39.00
CA ARG A 12 10.93 -14.55 38.85
C ARG A 12 11.72 -13.30 38.45
N ALA A 13 12.93 -13.13 38.96
CA ALA A 13 13.80 -12.00 38.62
C ALA A 13 14.22 -12.06 37.14
N THR A 14 14.61 -13.23 36.61
CA THR A 14 14.99 -13.42 35.21
C THR A 14 13.83 -13.26 34.23
N LEU A 15 12.61 -13.66 34.59
CA LEU A 15 11.42 -13.42 33.78
C LEU A 15 11.04 -11.92 33.74
N ARG A 16 11.19 -11.22 34.86
CA ARG A 16 10.93 -9.78 34.97
C ARG A 16 11.96 -8.98 34.15
N GLU A 17 13.27 -9.37 34.20
CA GLU A 17 14.30 -8.73 33.38
C GLU A 17 14.10 -9.00 31.88
N ARG A 18 13.72 -10.22 31.48
CA ARG A 18 13.38 -10.53 30.09
C ARG A 18 12.18 -9.73 29.58
N TYR A 19 11.15 -9.59 30.43
CA TYR A 19 9.97 -8.79 30.12
C TYR A 19 10.32 -7.30 29.96
N TRP A 20 11.13 -6.73 30.86
CA TRP A 20 11.57 -5.33 30.79
C TRP A 20 12.56 -5.11 29.62
N ARG A 21 13.43 -6.04 29.30
CA ARG A 21 14.28 -5.97 28.10
C ARG A 21 13.45 -5.97 26.81
N SER A 22 12.43 -6.81 26.73
CA SER A 22 11.53 -6.82 25.56
C SER A 22 10.72 -5.53 25.43
N LEU A 23 10.29 -4.94 26.54
CA LEU A 23 9.64 -3.62 26.56
C LEU A 23 10.63 -2.49 26.20
N TRP A 24 11.88 -2.57 26.68
CA TRP A 24 12.92 -1.60 26.33
C TRP A 24 13.33 -1.66 24.85
N ILE A 25 13.41 -2.84 24.28
CA ILE A 25 13.65 -3.03 22.84
C ILE A 25 12.48 -2.48 22.04
N ARG A 26 11.25 -2.73 22.48
CA ARG A 26 10.03 -2.14 21.87
C ARG A 26 10.00 -0.62 22.03
N ALA A 27 10.34 -0.10 23.20
CA ALA A 27 10.43 1.35 23.44
C ALA A 27 11.55 2.01 22.63
N ARG A 28 12.70 1.34 22.43
CA ARG A 28 13.81 1.86 21.63
C ARG A 28 13.57 1.79 20.13
N ILE A 29 12.74 0.83 19.67
CA ILE A 29 12.19 0.81 18.32
C ILE A 29 11.20 1.97 18.17
N ILE A 30 10.33 2.19 19.16
CA ILE A 30 9.37 3.31 19.18
C ILE A 30 10.08 4.67 19.24
N SER A 31 11.19 4.82 20.02
CA SER A 31 11.90 6.09 20.15
C SER A 31 12.73 6.50 18.92
N ARG A 32 13.05 5.56 18.01
CA ARG A 32 13.57 5.91 16.68
C ARG A 32 12.49 6.45 15.72
N PHE A 33 11.22 6.25 16.08
CA PHE A 33 10.05 6.75 15.33
C PHE A 33 9.49 8.08 15.87
N THR A 34 10.11 8.69 16.88
CA THR A 34 9.55 9.91 17.53
C THR A 34 9.75 11.21 16.76
N SER A 35 10.47 11.22 15.62
CA SER A 35 10.40 12.38 14.70
C SER A 35 9.10 12.42 13.89
N ASP A 36 8.38 11.28 13.79
CA ASP A 36 7.13 11.14 13.05
C ASP A 36 5.87 11.20 13.94
N TYR A 37 6.02 11.64 15.20
CA TYR A 37 4.91 11.72 16.18
C TYR A 37 3.72 12.57 15.71
N GLY A 38 3.95 13.52 14.79
CA GLY A 38 2.90 14.30 14.16
C GLY A 38 1.98 13.47 13.25
N VAL A 39 2.52 12.43 12.60
CA VAL A 39 1.76 11.51 11.76
C VAL A 39 1.07 10.46 12.62
N LEU A 40 1.76 9.92 13.63
CA LEU A 40 1.20 8.93 14.56
C LEU A 40 0.10 9.51 15.46
N LYS A 41 0.15 10.80 15.79
CA LYS A 41 -0.93 11.47 16.53
C LYS A 41 -2.20 11.64 15.69
N ARG A 42 -2.07 11.73 14.35
CA ARG A 42 -3.22 11.67 13.43
C ARG A 42 -3.75 10.25 13.24
N LEU A 43 -2.92 9.23 13.45
CA LEU A 43 -3.33 7.80 13.45
C LEU A 43 -4.11 7.40 14.72
N GLY A 44 -4.05 8.22 15.79
CA GLY A 44 -4.86 8.03 17.00
C GLY A 44 -6.35 8.39 16.83
N ASP A 45 -6.62 9.37 15.95
CA ASP A 45 -7.96 9.63 15.42
C ASP A 45 -8.03 8.88 14.07
N ASN A 46 -8.58 7.71 14.03
CA ASN A 46 -8.65 6.76 12.90
C ASN A 46 -9.29 7.33 11.60
N ASN A 47 -9.38 8.65 11.46
CA ASN A 47 -10.11 9.36 10.43
C ASN A 47 -9.16 10.03 9.42
N MET A 48 -8.86 9.33 8.31
CA MET A 48 -8.07 9.88 7.21
C MET A 48 -8.99 10.45 6.13
N LYS A 49 -8.52 11.46 5.41
CA LYS A 49 -9.15 11.95 4.18
C LYS A 49 -8.57 11.18 3.00
N ILE A 50 -9.43 10.45 2.28
CA ILE A 50 -9.04 9.59 1.17
C ILE A 50 -9.73 10.07 -0.09
N GLY A 51 -8.94 10.47 -1.10
CA GLY A 51 -9.44 10.77 -2.43
C GLY A 51 -9.37 9.52 -3.31
N ILE A 52 -10.46 9.14 -3.95
CA ILE A 52 -10.50 7.99 -4.87
C ILE A 52 -10.54 8.49 -6.31
N ILE A 53 -9.46 8.29 -7.05
CA ILE A 53 -9.37 8.54 -8.48
C ILE A 53 -9.71 7.24 -9.21
N GLY A 54 -10.94 7.18 -9.75
CA GLY A 54 -11.47 5.98 -10.36
C GLY A 54 -12.32 5.12 -9.42
N ALA A 55 -13.51 5.62 -9.05
CA ALA A 55 -14.47 4.91 -8.20
C ALA A 55 -15.25 3.81 -8.95
N GLY A 56 -14.50 2.92 -9.62
CA GLY A 56 -15.02 1.69 -10.24
C GLY A 56 -15.26 0.57 -9.21
N LYS A 57 -15.24 -0.68 -9.67
CA LYS A 57 -15.49 -1.85 -8.80
C LYS A 57 -14.48 -1.95 -7.64
N VAL A 58 -13.19 -1.71 -7.90
CA VAL A 58 -12.13 -1.75 -6.87
C VAL A 58 -12.20 -0.50 -6.00
N GLY A 59 -12.07 0.70 -6.60
CA GLY A 59 -12.06 1.95 -5.86
C GLY A 59 -13.36 2.20 -5.07
N GLY A 60 -14.51 1.93 -5.69
CA GLY A 60 -15.80 2.04 -5.00
C GLY A 60 -15.97 1.02 -3.87
N GLY A 61 -15.49 -0.21 -4.06
CA GLY A 61 -15.54 -1.26 -3.04
C GLY A 61 -14.66 -0.92 -1.82
N LEU A 62 -13.40 -0.57 -2.04
CA LEU A 62 -12.47 -0.17 -0.97
C LEU A 62 -12.95 1.09 -0.26
N GLY A 63 -13.42 2.08 -1.00
CA GLY A 63 -13.94 3.31 -0.42
C GLY A 63 -15.11 3.06 0.53
N LYS A 64 -16.06 2.17 0.18
CA LYS A 64 -17.14 1.77 1.11
C LYS A 64 -16.61 1.13 2.39
N LEU A 65 -15.57 0.30 2.31
CA LEU A 65 -14.95 -0.32 3.49
C LEU A 65 -14.32 0.74 4.38
N TRP A 66 -13.63 1.72 3.80
CA TRP A 66 -12.98 2.81 4.54
C TRP A 66 -13.98 3.79 5.16
N VAL A 67 -15.09 4.11 4.49
CA VAL A 67 -16.19 4.88 5.10
C VAL A 67 -16.74 4.16 6.33
N ARG A 68 -16.97 2.84 6.23
CA ARG A 68 -17.41 2.01 7.37
C ARG A 68 -16.40 1.96 8.51
N ALA A 69 -15.10 2.06 8.20
CA ALA A 69 -14.02 2.15 9.19
C ALA A 69 -13.87 3.55 9.82
N GLY A 70 -14.67 4.54 9.39
CA GLY A 70 -14.69 5.89 9.94
C GLY A 70 -13.87 6.92 9.16
N HIS A 71 -13.30 6.57 8.01
CA HIS A 71 -12.58 7.51 7.17
C HIS A 71 -13.53 8.42 6.37
N GLN A 72 -13.02 9.60 5.99
CA GLN A 72 -13.69 10.48 5.04
C GLN A 72 -13.21 10.15 3.63
N VAL A 73 -14.14 9.81 2.73
CA VAL A 73 -13.81 9.32 1.39
C VAL A 73 -14.52 10.15 0.33
N LEU A 74 -13.77 10.76 -0.57
CA LEU A 74 -14.31 11.40 -1.75
C LEU A 74 -14.16 10.47 -2.96
N PHE A 75 -15.31 10.03 -3.48
CA PHE A 75 -15.39 9.19 -4.67
C PHE A 75 -15.41 10.05 -5.92
N SER A 76 -14.53 9.77 -6.88
CA SER A 76 -14.48 10.51 -8.13
C SER A 76 -14.48 9.66 -9.38
N SER A 77 -14.95 10.24 -10.46
CA SER A 77 -14.86 9.71 -11.81
C SER A 77 -15.00 10.84 -12.84
N ARG A 78 -14.77 10.51 -14.12
CA ARG A 78 -15.05 11.43 -15.24
C ARG A 78 -16.54 11.80 -15.36
N HIS A 79 -17.42 11.02 -14.72
CA HIS A 79 -18.86 11.24 -14.69
C HIS A 79 -19.40 11.15 -13.25
N PRO A 80 -19.14 12.18 -12.40
CA PRO A 80 -19.46 12.13 -10.97
C PRO A 80 -20.91 11.77 -10.67
N LYS A 81 -21.87 12.31 -11.46
CA LYS A 81 -23.30 12.06 -11.26
C LYS A 81 -23.67 10.57 -11.23
N ARG A 82 -22.90 9.69 -11.89
CA ARG A 82 -23.13 8.24 -11.89
C ARG A 82 -22.77 7.56 -10.57
N LEU A 83 -22.02 8.26 -9.70
CA LEU A 83 -21.57 7.75 -8.41
C LEU A 83 -22.54 8.06 -7.25
N ARG A 84 -23.68 8.72 -7.50
CA ARG A 84 -24.62 9.10 -6.43
C ARG A 84 -25.07 7.91 -5.60
N VAL A 85 -25.50 6.83 -6.24
CA VAL A 85 -25.92 5.60 -5.55
C VAL A 85 -24.78 5.01 -4.72
N LEU A 86 -23.55 5.00 -5.25
CA LEU A 86 -22.37 4.52 -4.53
C LEU A 86 -22.13 5.31 -3.24
N VAL A 87 -22.25 6.64 -3.31
CA VAL A 87 -22.02 7.55 -2.17
C VAL A 87 -23.14 7.41 -1.14
N GLU A 88 -24.41 7.32 -1.58
CA GLU A 88 -25.57 7.07 -0.71
C GLU A 88 -25.43 5.74 0.05
N GLU A 89 -25.04 4.68 -0.64
CA GLU A 89 -24.81 3.36 -0.04
C GLU A 89 -23.58 3.33 0.90
N ALA A 90 -22.56 4.13 0.65
CA ALA A 90 -21.39 4.23 1.49
C ALA A 90 -21.72 4.92 2.83
N GLY A 91 -22.65 5.89 2.83
CA GLY A 91 -23.16 6.55 4.02
C GLY A 91 -22.35 7.75 4.48
N LEU A 92 -22.45 8.05 5.79
CA LEU A 92 -21.79 9.22 6.39
C LEU A 92 -20.27 9.12 6.25
N GLY A 93 -19.65 10.24 5.84
CA GLY A 93 -18.21 10.30 5.53
C GLY A 93 -17.88 10.06 4.06
N ALA A 94 -18.89 9.75 3.23
CA ALA A 94 -18.74 9.62 1.78
C ALA A 94 -19.08 10.96 1.09
N TYR A 95 -18.24 11.35 0.15
CA TYR A 95 -18.38 12.56 -0.64
C TYR A 95 -18.29 12.24 -2.13
N LEU A 96 -18.84 13.12 -2.95
CA LEU A 96 -18.85 13.03 -4.39
C LEU A 96 -18.11 14.22 -4.99
N GLY A 97 -17.27 13.96 -5.99
CA GLY A 97 -16.55 15.00 -6.70
C GLY A 97 -15.99 14.56 -8.04
N ASP A 98 -15.33 15.45 -8.72
CA ASP A 98 -14.51 15.12 -9.88
C ASP A 98 -13.10 14.64 -9.46
N VAL A 99 -12.24 14.35 -10.44
CA VAL A 99 -10.90 13.83 -10.19
C VAL A 99 -10.02 14.88 -9.49
N GLY A 100 -10.13 16.14 -9.87
CA GLY A 100 -9.40 17.25 -9.22
C GLY A 100 -9.85 17.43 -7.77
N ASP A 101 -11.16 17.35 -7.51
CA ASP A 101 -11.70 17.40 -6.14
C ASP A 101 -11.11 16.30 -5.27
N ALA A 102 -11.03 15.06 -5.78
CA ALA A 102 -10.45 13.93 -5.03
C ALA A 102 -8.96 14.13 -4.74
N ALA A 103 -8.21 14.66 -5.70
CA ALA A 103 -6.79 14.97 -5.57
C ALA A 103 -6.52 16.04 -4.50
N LEU A 104 -7.38 17.05 -4.42
CA LEU A 104 -7.28 18.12 -3.41
C LEU A 104 -7.74 17.67 -2.03
N PHE A 105 -8.81 16.87 -1.96
CA PHE A 105 -9.42 16.43 -0.73
C PHE A 105 -8.53 15.45 0.07
N GLY A 106 -7.94 14.46 -0.63
CA GLY A 106 -7.28 13.34 0.03
C GLY A 106 -5.88 13.65 0.53
N ASP A 107 -5.56 13.31 1.77
CA ASP A 107 -4.18 13.16 2.25
C ASP A 107 -3.57 11.87 1.68
N VAL A 108 -4.41 10.86 1.47
CA VAL A 108 -4.12 9.62 0.77
C VAL A 108 -4.98 9.55 -0.49
N ILE A 109 -4.36 9.14 -1.59
CA ILE A 109 -5.04 8.97 -2.88
C ILE A 109 -5.08 7.49 -3.23
N LEU A 110 -6.27 6.93 -3.42
CA LEU A 110 -6.42 5.64 -4.09
C LEU A 110 -6.48 5.87 -5.59
N PHE A 111 -5.45 5.45 -6.30
CA PHE A 111 -5.32 5.59 -7.75
C PHE A 111 -5.76 4.29 -8.43
N SER A 112 -7.00 4.28 -8.93
CA SER A 112 -7.71 3.09 -9.41
C SER A 112 -8.34 3.25 -10.80
N PRO A 113 -7.75 4.00 -11.74
CA PRO A 113 -8.20 3.98 -13.13
C PRO A 113 -7.87 2.61 -13.77
N ASN A 114 -8.44 2.33 -14.94
CA ASN A 114 -7.89 1.28 -15.78
C ASN A 114 -6.49 1.69 -16.26
N PHE A 115 -5.64 0.71 -16.61
CA PHE A 115 -4.25 0.98 -16.98
C PHE A 115 -4.11 1.99 -18.12
N TRP A 116 -4.96 1.89 -19.14
CA TRP A 116 -4.97 2.77 -20.32
C TRP A 116 -5.51 4.19 -20.05
N GLY A 117 -6.18 4.40 -18.94
CA GLY A 117 -6.68 5.70 -18.51
C GLY A 117 -5.79 6.40 -17.47
N VAL A 118 -4.56 5.93 -17.25
CA VAL A 118 -3.64 6.47 -16.25
C VAL A 118 -3.27 7.92 -16.58
N ASP A 119 -2.90 8.21 -17.82
CA ASP A 119 -2.45 9.54 -18.23
C ASP A 119 -3.60 10.57 -18.15
N ASP A 120 -4.77 10.24 -18.65
CA ASP A 120 -5.97 11.09 -18.52
C ASP A 120 -6.31 11.36 -17.05
N ALA A 121 -6.19 10.33 -16.20
CA ALA A 121 -6.48 10.45 -14.78
C ALA A 121 -5.46 11.35 -14.05
N LEU A 122 -4.18 11.28 -14.42
CA LEU A 122 -3.12 12.14 -13.89
C LEU A 122 -3.28 13.60 -14.35
N GLU A 123 -3.62 13.82 -15.63
CA GLU A 123 -3.91 15.15 -16.15
C GLU A 123 -5.08 15.80 -15.40
N ALA A 124 -6.17 15.06 -15.20
CA ALA A 124 -7.35 15.54 -14.47
C ALA A 124 -7.10 15.75 -12.97
N ALA A 125 -6.19 14.95 -12.36
CA ALA A 125 -5.85 15.06 -10.95
C ALA A 125 -4.91 16.23 -10.65
N GLY A 126 -4.09 16.61 -11.62
CA GLY A 126 -3.00 17.55 -11.39
C GLY A 126 -1.90 16.96 -10.48
N PRO A 127 -1.03 17.80 -9.93
CA PRO A 127 0.11 17.34 -9.14
C PRO A 127 -0.32 16.77 -7.78
N LEU A 128 0.07 15.54 -7.50
CA LEU A 128 -0.18 14.85 -6.21
C LEU A 128 1.00 15.01 -5.23
N LYS A 129 1.63 16.17 -5.24
CA LYS A 129 2.83 16.47 -4.45
C LYS A 129 2.63 16.20 -2.96
N GLY A 130 3.53 15.40 -2.37
CA GLY A 130 3.54 15.08 -0.95
C GLY A 130 2.46 14.07 -0.52
N ARG A 131 1.59 13.61 -1.44
CA ARG A 131 0.55 12.64 -1.13
C ARG A 131 1.09 11.23 -1.09
N THR A 132 0.48 10.38 -0.25
CA THR A 132 0.59 8.93 -0.38
C THR A 132 -0.38 8.47 -1.46
N VAL A 133 0.13 7.81 -2.50
CA VAL A 133 -0.66 7.33 -3.63
C VAL A 133 -0.65 5.80 -3.62
N ILE A 134 -1.83 5.21 -3.37
CA ILE A 134 -2.03 3.75 -3.42
C ILE A 134 -2.36 3.38 -4.86
N ASP A 135 -1.44 2.72 -5.54
CA ASP A 135 -1.63 2.25 -6.90
C ASP A 135 -2.22 0.84 -6.92
N VAL A 136 -3.40 0.68 -7.53
CA VAL A 136 -4.05 -0.62 -7.72
C VAL A 136 -4.07 -1.08 -9.18
N THR A 137 -3.45 -0.32 -10.08
CA THR A 137 -3.49 -0.62 -11.52
C THR A 137 -2.79 -1.94 -11.84
N ASN A 138 -3.18 -2.57 -12.94
CA ASN A 138 -2.52 -3.74 -13.50
C ASN A 138 -2.24 -3.49 -15.00
N PRO A 139 -1.02 -3.67 -15.47
CA PRO A 139 -0.66 -3.44 -16.88
C PRO A 139 -1.07 -4.65 -17.73
N VAL A 140 -2.38 -4.87 -17.88
CA VAL A 140 -2.95 -6.03 -18.57
C VAL A 140 -3.69 -5.58 -19.81
N GLU A 141 -3.38 -6.23 -20.93
CA GLU A 141 -4.12 -6.14 -22.18
C GLU A 141 -4.99 -7.38 -22.39
N TRP A 142 -6.17 -7.19 -22.95
CA TRP A 142 -7.01 -8.25 -23.46
C TRP A 142 -6.75 -8.40 -24.95
N ASN A 143 -6.20 -9.53 -25.34
CA ASN A 143 -6.08 -9.82 -26.77
C ASN A 143 -7.40 -10.42 -27.31
N PRO A 144 -7.60 -10.40 -28.65
CA PRO A 144 -8.84 -10.91 -29.26
C PRO A 144 -9.17 -12.36 -28.93
N ASN A 145 -8.19 -13.15 -28.51
CA ASN A 145 -8.36 -14.57 -28.13
C ASN A 145 -8.80 -14.75 -26.66
N GLY A 146 -9.16 -13.67 -25.95
CA GLY A 146 -9.59 -13.69 -24.56
C GLY A 146 -8.46 -13.96 -23.56
N ARG A 147 -7.19 -13.99 -24.00
CA ARG A 147 -6.03 -14.12 -23.12
C ARG A 147 -5.55 -12.75 -22.70
N THR A 148 -5.10 -12.65 -21.45
CA THR A 148 -4.44 -11.45 -20.96
C THR A 148 -2.95 -11.50 -21.27
N ALA A 149 -2.43 -10.38 -21.77
CA ALA A 149 -1.00 -10.15 -21.92
C ALA A 149 -0.57 -8.98 -21.03
N ARG A 150 0.71 -8.97 -20.66
CA ARG A 150 1.28 -7.82 -19.96
C ARG A 150 1.54 -6.70 -20.96
N ALA A 151 1.08 -5.49 -20.64
CA ALA A 151 1.24 -4.30 -21.47
C ALA A 151 2.59 -3.59 -21.29
N LEU A 152 3.39 -4.00 -20.29
CA LEU A 152 4.69 -3.41 -19.97
C LEU A 152 5.81 -4.44 -20.07
N PRO A 153 7.06 -4.02 -20.38
CA PRO A 153 8.25 -4.88 -20.27
C PRO A 153 8.39 -5.49 -18.86
N GLN A 154 9.01 -6.65 -18.77
CA GLN A 154 9.26 -7.31 -17.48
C GLN A 154 10.23 -6.52 -16.58
N SER A 155 11.04 -5.64 -17.17
CA SER A 155 12.00 -4.79 -16.46
C SER A 155 11.39 -3.67 -15.64
N THR A 156 10.08 -3.40 -15.77
CA THR A 156 9.36 -2.36 -15.04
C THR A 156 7.97 -2.82 -14.60
N SER A 157 7.27 -1.99 -13.84
CA SER A 157 5.90 -2.21 -13.37
C SER A 157 5.06 -0.95 -13.55
N ALA A 158 3.72 -1.09 -13.52
CA ALA A 158 2.83 0.06 -13.54
C ALA A 158 3.08 0.98 -12.33
N GLY A 159 3.40 0.40 -11.15
CA GLY A 159 3.76 1.16 -9.96
C GLY A 159 5.04 1.97 -10.13
N GLU A 160 6.08 1.40 -10.75
CA GLU A 160 7.33 2.11 -11.05
C GLU A 160 7.12 3.20 -12.10
N GLU A 161 6.33 2.93 -13.15
CA GLU A 161 6.00 3.93 -14.17
C GLU A 161 5.16 5.09 -13.58
N LEU A 162 4.21 4.77 -12.70
CA LEU A 162 3.44 5.79 -11.99
C LEU A 162 4.34 6.66 -11.10
N ALA A 163 5.30 6.07 -10.41
CA ALA A 163 6.25 6.81 -9.57
C ALA A 163 7.13 7.77 -10.40
N LYS A 164 7.54 7.38 -11.60
CA LYS A 164 8.26 8.26 -12.54
C LYS A 164 7.39 9.46 -12.97
N LYS A 165 6.09 9.24 -13.21
CA LYS A 165 5.13 10.30 -13.56
C LYS A 165 4.79 11.22 -12.38
N LEU A 166 4.99 10.74 -11.16
CA LEU A 166 4.68 11.44 -9.90
C LEU A 166 5.91 11.59 -9.00
N PRO A 167 6.99 12.26 -9.42
CA PRO A 167 8.28 12.28 -8.70
C PRO A 167 8.19 12.88 -7.30
N ASN A 168 7.17 13.68 -7.01
CA ASN A 168 6.96 14.32 -5.72
C ASN A 168 5.85 13.67 -4.88
N ALA A 169 5.27 12.54 -5.32
CA ALA A 169 4.34 11.72 -4.55
C ALA A 169 5.05 10.48 -4.00
N ARG A 170 4.39 9.79 -3.07
CA ARG A 170 4.90 8.57 -2.44
C ARG A 170 4.02 7.41 -2.88
N VAL A 171 4.45 6.71 -3.92
CA VAL A 171 3.68 5.61 -4.50
C VAL A 171 3.88 4.33 -3.69
N VAL A 172 2.78 3.67 -3.37
CA VAL A 172 2.73 2.34 -2.75
C VAL A 172 1.81 1.45 -3.59
N LYS A 173 2.33 0.34 -4.10
CA LYS A 173 1.53 -0.66 -4.79
C LYS A 173 0.79 -1.52 -3.79
N ALA A 174 -0.54 -1.64 -3.92
CA ALA A 174 -1.35 -2.51 -3.07
C ALA A 174 -2.66 -2.90 -3.77
N PHE A 175 -3.37 -3.92 -3.25
CA PHE A 175 -4.69 -4.38 -3.70
C PHE A 175 -4.77 -4.89 -5.15
N SER A 176 -3.71 -4.84 -5.94
CA SER A 176 -3.69 -5.28 -7.35
C SER A 176 -3.92 -6.79 -7.53
N THR A 177 -3.74 -7.57 -6.46
CA THR A 177 -3.92 -9.03 -6.44
C THR A 177 -5.33 -9.47 -6.04
N ILE A 178 -6.23 -8.54 -5.68
CA ILE A 178 -7.56 -8.86 -5.18
C ILE A 178 -8.59 -8.73 -6.31
N PRO A 179 -9.30 -9.79 -6.67
CA PRO A 179 -10.45 -9.64 -7.55
C PRO A 179 -11.50 -8.72 -6.93
N ALA A 180 -12.00 -7.76 -7.71
CA ALA A 180 -12.96 -6.75 -7.24
C ALA A 180 -14.22 -7.35 -6.58
N SER A 181 -14.63 -8.55 -7.00
CA SER A 181 -15.77 -9.27 -6.43
C SER A 181 -15.56 -9.73 -4.99
N PHE A 182 -14.30 -9.82 -4.51
CA PHE A 182 -14.00 -10.23 -3.13
C PHE A 182 -13.97 -9.07 -2.14
N ILE A 183 -13.79 -7.82 -2.60
CA ILE A 183 -13.68 -6.65 -1.73
C ILE A 183 -14.90 -6.48 -0.82
N PRO A 184 -16.15 -6.56 -1.31
CA PRO A 184 -17.32 -6.43 -0.45
C PRO A 184 -17.44 -7.50 0.65
N HIS A 185 -16.80 -8.66 0.44
CA HIS A 185 -16.88 -9.80 1.37
C HIS A 185 -15.76 -9.81 2.40
N ALA A 186 -14.81 -8.90 2.35
CA ALA A 186 -13.66 -8.85 3.27
C ALA A 186 -14.10 -8.76 4.74
N ILE A 187 -15.09 -7.91 5.03
CA ILE A 187 -15.59 -7.66 6.39
C ILE A 187 -16.32 -8.84 7.03
N TYR A 188 -16.85 -9.79 6.24
CA TYR A 188 -17.56 -10.96 6.76
C TYR A 188 -16.63 -12.07 7.23
N ARG A 189 -15.31 -11.91 7.02
CA ARG A 189 -14.27 -12.88 7.43
C ARG A 189 -13.66 -12.47 8.77
N THR A 190 -14.42 -12.57 9.85
CA THR A 190 -14.05 -12.07 11.18
C THR A 190 -13.08 -12.97 11.96
N GLY A 191 -12.90 -14.23 11.57
CA GLY A 191 -11.95 -15.13 12.20
C GLY A 191 -10.50 -14.87 11.76
N ARG A 192 -9.52 -14.86 12.71
CA ARG A 192 -8.09 -14.68 12.40
C ARG A 192 -7.56 -15.63 11.32
N LEU A 193 -8.06 -16.87 11.27
CA LEU A 193 -7.67 -17.89 10.31
C LEU A 193 -8.29 -17.69 8.91
N GLN A 194 -9.29 -16.82 8.78
CA GLN A 194 -10.02 -16.58 7.54
C GLN A 194 -9.63 -15.27 6.84
N ARG A 195 -8.81 -14.43 7.49
CA ARG A 195 -8.34 -13.20 6.86
C ARG A 195 -7.36 -13.50 5.74
N LEU A 196 -7.56 -12.82 4.62
CA LEU A 196 -6.71 -12.94 3.45
C LEU A 196 -5.56 -11.93 3.53
N ALA A 197 -4.42 -12.32 2.99
CA ALA A 197 -3.27 -11.46 2.88
C ALA A 197 -3.40 -10.50 1.70
N VAL A 198 -3.03 -9.24 1.90
CA VAL A 198 -2.83 -8.23 0.86
C VAL A 198 -1.38 -7.78 0.91
N PHE A 199 -0.67 -8.04 -0.15
CA PHE A 199 0.71 -7.58 -0.28
C PHE A 199 0.72 -6.10 -0.69
N TYR A 200 1.69 -5.38 -0.15
CA TYR A 200 1.98 -4.01 -0.56
C TYR A 200 3.49 -3.80 -0.64
N CYS A 201 3.93 -2.85 -1.45
CA CYS A 201 5.32 -2.47 -1.55
C CYS A 201 5.47 -0.98 -1.90
N GLY A 202 6.52 -0.34 -1.36
CA GLY A 202 6.80 1.07 -1.59
C GLY A 202 8.11 1.50 -0.96
N ASP A 203 8.68 2.60 -1.47
CA ASP A 203 10.01 3.07 -1.04
C ASP A 203 9.97 4.01 0.17
N HIS A 204 8.78 4.43 0.59
CA HIS A 204 8.59 5.38 1.69
C HIS A 204 7.94 4.72 2.89
N GLN A 205 8.70 4.49 3.97
CA GLN A 205 8.24 3.81 5.18
C GLN A 205 6.97 4.42 5.78
N THR A 206 6.87 5.75 5.85
CA THR A 206 5.68 6.43 6.39
C THR A 206 4.42 6.10 5.57
N SER A 207 4.54 6.07 4.24
CA SER A 207 3.43 5.72 3.36
C SER A 207 3.07 4.25 3.45
N ASN A 208 4.07 3.37 3.62
CA ASN A 208 3.85 1.94 3.83
C ASN A 208 3.06 1.68 5.11
N VAL A 209 3.33 2.40 6.20
CA VAL A 209 2.56 2.32 7.47
C VAL A 209 1.11 2.75 7.27
N ILE A 210 0.87 3.86 6.55
CA ILE A 210 -0.48 4.35 6.24
C ILE A 210 -1.26 3.30 5.43
N VAL A 211 -0.63 2.74 4.39
CA VAL A 211 -1.26 1.74 3.53
C VAL A 211 -1.52 0.44 4.29
N HIS A 212 -0.59 0.01 5.16
CA HIS A 212 -0.78 -1.14 6.04
C HIS A 212 -2.04 -0.97 6.91
N GLN A 213 -2.23 0.23 7.51
CA GLN A 213 -3.42 0.54 8.31
C GLN A 213 -4.69 0.47 7.45
N LEU A 214 -4.72 1.09 6.27
CA LEU A 214 -5.87 1.07 5.37
C LEU A 214 -6.21 -0.35 4.85
N ILE A 215 -5.21 -1.23 4.71
CA ILE A 215 -5.43 -2.65 4.43
C ILE A 215 -6.13 -3.32 5.61
N ALA A 216 -5.69 -3.04 6.83
CA ALA A 216 -6.31 -3.59 8.04
C ALA A 216 -7.74 -3.11 8.22
N ASP A 217 -8.01 -1.83 7.97
CA ASP A 217 -9.34 -1.20 8.05
C ASP A 217 -10.29 -1.73 6.96
N SER A 218 -9.74 -2.27 5.87
CA SER A 218 -10.50 -3.00 4.84
C SER A 218 -10.82 -4.46 5.23
N GLY A 219 -10.39 -4.93 6.40
CA GLY A 219 -10.62 -6.30 6.87
C GLY A 219 -9.58 -7.34 6.40
N PHE A 220 -8.51 -6.91 5.72
CA PHE A 220 -7.41 -7.77 5.27
C PHE A 220 -6.22 -7.74 6.25
N VAL A 221 -5.20 -8.53 5.96
CA VAL A 221 -3.92 -8.48 6.66
C VAL A 221 -2.83 -8.03 5.69
N GLY A 222 -2.23 -6.87 5.96
CA GLY A 222 -1.15 -6.32 5.14
C GLY A 222 0.14 -7.11 5.33
N LEU A 223 0.82 -7.44 4.22
CA LEU A 223 2.16 -8.00 4.20
C LEU A 223 3.06 -7.11 3.36
N ASP A 224 4.10 -6.58 3.99
CA ASP A 224 5.10 -5.77 3.33
C ASP A 224 5.98 -6.65 2.44
N ALA A 225 5.94 -6.41 1.14
CA ALA A 225 6.77 -7.10 0.15
C ALA A 225 8.07 -6.34 -0.16
N GLY A 226 8.34 -5.22 0.53
CA GLY A 226 9.56 -4.45 0.40
C GLY A 226 9.43 -3.22 -0.51
N ARG A 227 10.47 -2.96 -1.29
CA ARG A 227 10.54 -1.77 -2.15
C ARG A 227 9.58 -1.82 -3.33
N LEU A 228 9.29 -0.65 -3.92
CA LEU A 228 8.34 -0.49 -5.03
C LEU A 228 8.65 -1.39 -6.24
N ARG A 229 9.92 -1.74 -6.48
CA ARG A 229 10.31 -2.72 -7.51
C ARG A 229 9.59 -4.07 -7.39
N MET A 230 9.14 -4.44 -6.19
CA MET A 230 8.34 -5.65 -5.96
C MET A 230 6.95 -5.57 -6.57
N ALA A 231 6.52 -4.41 -7.06
CA ALA A 231 5.28 -4.25 -7.79
C ALA A 231 5.20 -5.18 -9.01
N ARG A 232 6.34 -5.55 -9.62
CA ARG A 232 6.42 -6.53 -10.71
C ARG A 232 5.85 -7.89 -10.33
N GLU A 233 6.03 -8.30 -9.07
CA GLU A 233 5.49 -9.55 -8.53
C GLU A 233 4.02 -9.44 -8.13
N LEU A 234 3.56 -8.22 -7.76
CA LEU A 234 2.18 -7.94 -7.38
C LEU A 234 1.26 -7.74 -8.59
N GLU A 235 1.82 -7.39 -9.74
CA GLU A 235 1.08 -7.19 -11.00
C GLU A 235 1.05 -8.47 -11.83
N ALA A 236 0.02 -8.62 -12.66
CA ALA A 236 -0.06 -9.76 -13.58
C ALA A 236 1.05 -9.70 -14.65
N PRO A 237 1.77 -10.80 -14.91
CA PRO A 237 1.62 -12.16 -14.39
C PRO A 237 2.62 -12.52 -13.26
N GLY A 238 2.98 -11.60 -12.39
CA GLY A 238 3.94 -11.80 -11.29
C GLY A 238 3.57 -12.97 -10.36
N ARG A 239 4.54 -13.47 -9.61
CA ARG A 239 4.38 -14.67 -8.75
C ARG A 239 3.35 -14.45 -7.65
N ILE A 240 3.35 -13.27 -7.00
CA ILE A 240 2.35 -12.91 -5.98
C ILE A 240 0.96 -12.78 -6.62
N ASN A 241 0.87 -12.15 -7.79
CA ASN A 241 -0.41 -12.01 -8.50
C ASN A 241 -1.01 -13.38 -8.86
N ARG A 242 -0.20 -14.30 -9.38
CA ARG A 242 -0.66 -15.66 -9.73
C ARG A 242 -1.07 -16.51 -8.53
N ALA A 243 -0.53 -16.23 -7.34
CA ALA A 243 -0.95 -16.90 -6.13
C ALA A 243 -2.40 -16.56 -5.73
N GLY A 244 -2.90 -15.41 -6.20
CA GLY A 244 -4.28 -14.97 -5.94
C GLY A 244 -4.54 -14.65 -4.48
N LEU A 245 -5.76 -14.94 -4.02
CA LEU A 245 -6.16 -14.72 -2.63
C LEU A 245 -5.73 -15.89 -1.77
N ILE A 246 -4.76 -15.66 -0.93
CA ILE A 246 -4.15 -16.66 -0.04
C ILE A 246 -4.18 -16.25 1.43
N GLY A 247 -4.17 -17.24 2.32
CA GLY A 247 -4.09 -17.03 3.75
C GLY A 247 -2.71 -16.58 4.20
N ILE A 248 -2.62 -15.98 5.39
CA ILE A 248 -1.41 -15.35 5.94
C ILE A 248 -0.20 -16.28 5.96
N ALA A 249 -0.37 -17.55 6.37
CA ALA A 249 0.74 -18.49 6.48
C ALA A 249 1.33 -18.84 5.10
N GLN A 250 0.49 -18.98 4.08
CA GLN A 250 0.92 -19.24 2.70
C GLN A 250 1.59 -18.00 2.11
N ALA A 251 1.03 -16.81 2.37
CA ALA A 251 1.58 -15.55 1.90
C ALA A 251 2.97 -15.24 2.47
N LYS A 252 3.20 -15.54 3.75
CA LYS A 252 4.54 -15.41 4.36
C LYS A 252 5.55 -16.34 3.70
N ARG A 253 5.21 -17.63 3.52
CA ARG A 253 6.11 -18.58 2.82
C ARG A 253 6.44 -18.11 1.40
N LEU A 254 5.47 -17.54 0.69
CA LEU A 254 5.71 -17.00 -0.65
C LEU A 254 6.70 -15.83 -0.62
N LEU A 255 6.58 -14.92 0.36
CA LEU A 255 7.54 -13.82 0.53
C LEU A 255 8.95 -14.31 0.85
N ASP A 256 9.07 -15.28 1.76
CA ASP A 256 10.37 -15.87 2.12
C ASP A 256 11.06 -16.43 0.86
N GLN A 257 10.35 -17.22 0.05
CA GLN A 257 10.84 -17.78 -1.21
C GLN A 257 11.25 -16.73 -2.24
N LEU A 258 10.51 -15.59 -2.29
CA LEU A 258 10.82 -14.49 -3.18
C LEU A 258 12.07 -13.73 -2.74
N THR A 259 12.21 -13.51 -1.44
CA THR A 259 13.37 -12.81 -0.86
C THR A 259 14.64 -13.61 -1.09
N ASP A 260 14.62 -14.92 -0.86
CA ASP A 260 15.77 -15.80 -1.12
C ASP A 260 16.17 -15.77 -2.60
N SER A 261 15.20 -15.86 -3.52
CA SER A 261 15.49 -15.84 -4.96
C SER A 261 16.02 -14.50 -5.49
N ILE A 262 15.71 -13.38 -4.83
CA ILE A 262 16.20 -12.04 -5.21
C ILE A 262 17.61 -11.81 -4.69
N GLN A 263 17.98 -12.42 -3.57
CA GLN A 263 19.36 -12.34 -3.03
C GLN A 263 20.36 -13.10 -3.89
N ASP A 264 19.92 -14.13 -4.61
CA ASP A 264 20.75 -14.93 -5.52
C ASP A 264 20.94 -14.29 -6.92
N GLU A 265 20.17 -13.24 -7.27
CA GLU A 265 20.37 -12.50 -8.51
C GLU A 265 21.54 -11.50 -8.36
N PRO A 266 22.56 -11.55 -9.23
CA PRO A 266 23.69 -10.62 -9.17
C PRO A 266 23.21 -9.18 -9.34
N LEU A 267 23.71 -8.27 -8.47
CA LEU A 267 23.39 -6.83 -8.43
C LEU A 267 23.51 -6.12 -9.79
N ALA A 268 24.25 -6.69 -10.73
CA ALA A 268 24.44 -6.17 -12.09
C ALA A 268 23.17 -6.17 -12.97
N SER A 269 22.17 -6.99 -12.66
CA SER A 269 20.90 -7.02 -13.40
C SER A 269 19.93 -5.88 -13.01
N TYR A 270 20.28 -5.11 -11.98
CA TYR A 270 19.48 -4.00 -11.42
C TYR A 270 20.13 -2.62 -11.60
N ALA A 271 21.13 -2.50 -12.44
CA ALA A 271 21.69 -1.20 -12.82
C ALA A 271 20.60 -0.39 -13.54
N VAL A 272 19.88 0.40 -12.77
CA VAL A 272 19.06 1.48 -13.31
C VAL A 272 20.03 2.52 -13.83
N ASP A 273 19.96 2.87 -15.11
CA ASP A 273 20.58 4.05 -15.68
C ASP A 273 20.23 5.25 -14.78
N GLN A 274 21.18 5.64 -13.95
CA GLN A 274 21.11 6.95 -13.32
C GLN A 274 21.32 7.98 -14.43
N PRO A 275 20.43 8.96 -14.64
CA PRO A 275 20.72 10.05 -15.53
C PRO A 275 21.98 10.73 -15.01
N ALA A 276 22.99 10.82 -15.86
CA ALA A 276 24.23 11.53 -15.59
C ALA A 276 23.88 12.95 -15.17
N PHE A 277 24.16 13.29 -13.92
CA PHE A 277 24.20 14.67 -13.47
C PHE A 277 25.37 15.31 -14.21
N VAL A 278 25.07 16.10 -15.24
CA VAL A 278 26.04 16.95 -15.90
C VAL A 278 26.42 18.02 -14.90
N GLU A 279 27.63 17.90 -14.36
CA GLU A 279 28.36 18.99 -13.74
C GLU A 279 28.53 20.14 -14.73
N GLN A 280 27.65 21.14 -14.67
CA GLN A 280 27.87 22.47 -15.24
C GLN A 280 27.85 23.50 -14.11
N ALA A 281 28.97 23.60 -13.43
CA ALA A 281 29.30 24.78 -12.65
C ALA A 281 30.81 24.85 -12.52
N THR A 282 31.46 25.62 -13.39
CA THR A 282 32.58 26.52 -13.15
C THR A 282 33.32 26.84 -14.44
N ALA A 283 32.86 27.81 -15.18
CA ALA A 283 33.71 28.58 -16.09
C ALA A 283 33.04 29.94 -16.35
N SER A 284 33.14 30.85 -15.39
CA SER A 284 33.14 32.29 -15.67
C SER A 284 33.65 33.03 -14.42
N ALA A 285 34.99 33.11 -14.31
CA ALA A 285 35.71 34.15 -13.61
C ALA A 285 37.10 34.19 -14.23
N ASN A 286 37.24 34.99 -15.29
CA ASN A 286 38.42 35.85 -15.60
C ASN A 286 38.00 36.77 -16.74
#